data_6f0f584956a259242405bfb9c8bb5950
#
_entry.id   6f0f584956a259242405bfb9c8bb5950
#
_cell.length_a   1.000
_cell.length_b   1.000
_cell.length_c   1.000
_cell.angle_alpha   90.00
_cell.angle_beta   90.00
_cell.angle_gamma   90.00
#
_symmetry.space_group_name_H-M   'P 1'
#
loop_
_entity.id
_entity.type
_entity.pdbx_description
1 polymer ?
#
loop_
_entity_poly.entity_id
_entity_poly.type
_entity_poly.pdbx_seq_one_letter_code
_entity_poly.pdbx_strand_id
1 'polypeptide(L)'
;DDLKKLKFPVITYDEASTLRALEQAQELLGDILDVKLKGVDRVSFHLMAVYCDLRGLEQVMWDMCDDPGFVHEAMSFLEQGYRSMIEQYVELNLLSLNNDETHHSSGGLGYTTELPKPDCDFERVRPCDIWASAESQEMAQVSPAMHYEFVMEYEKRLLGPFGLNGYGCCEDLTRKLDYVMDIPNIRRISISPWADVEACAKRLKDRYIYSWKPDPSHLVGEFNPQRIRDYIQRTLDVTGDCVVEMILKDTHTCENHPERFTMWTDIAQESVAPYRNWS
;
A
#
# COMPACT_ATOMS: atom_id res chain seq x y z
N ASP A 1 -2.26 -19.25 25.54
CA ASP A 1 -1.75 -20.52 24.96
C ASP A 1 -2.13 -20.78 23.49
N ASP A 2 -3.05 -20.01 22.92
CA ASP A 2 -3.50 -20.23 21.53
C ASP A 2 -2.45 -19.77 20.51
N LEU A 3 -1.65 -18.77 20.82
CA LEU A 3 -0.54 -18.31 19.97
C LEU A 3 0.43 -19.47 19.64
N LYS A 4 0.66 -20.39 20.61
CA LYS A 4 1.51 -21.59 20.43
C LYS A 4 0.96 -22.62 19.44
N LYS A 5 -0.31 -22.52 19.05
CA LYS A 5 -0.93 -23.39 18.06
C LYS A 5 -0.70 -22.91 16.64
N LEU A 6 -0.36 -21.61 16.47
CA LEU A 6 -0.09 -21.02 15.18
C LEU A 6 1.22 -21.53 14.62
N LYS A 7 1.32 -21.57 13.30
CA LYS A 7 2.52 -22.01 12.57
C LYS A 7 2.83 -20.99 11.49
N PHE A 8 4.11 -20.84 11.17
CA PHE A 8 4.51 -20.05 10.03
C PHE A 8 4.06 -20.69 8.73
N PRO A 9 3.72 -19.89 7.72
CA PRO A 9 3.35 -20.42 6.41
C PRO A 9 4.53 -21.15 5.76
N VAL A 10 4.21 -22.23 5.06
CA VAL A 10 5.15 -22.96 4.21
C VAL A 10 4.78 -22.66 2.76
N ILE A 11 5.70 -22.08 2.03
CA ILE A 11 5.51 -21.72 0.63
C ILE A 11 5.88 -22.93 -0.23
N THR A 12 5.01 -23.29 -1.16
CA THR A 12 5.26 -24.30 -2.19
C THR A 12 4.99 -23.73 -3.56
N TYR A 13 5.78 -24.13 -4.54
CA TYR A 13 5.62 -23.73 -5.94
C TYR A 13 5.33 -24.93 -6.82
N ASP A 14 4.14 -24.96 -7.43
CA ASP A 14 3.76 -25.97 -8.42
C ASP A 14 4.08 -25.47 -9.82
N GLU A 15 5.33 -25.65 -10.22
CA GLU A 15 5.86 -25.25 -11.52
C GLU A 15 5.04 -25.86 -12.68
N ALA A 16 4.73 -27.17 -12.58
CA ALA A 16 4.03 -27.86 -13.65
C ALA A 16 2.61 -27.31 -13.88
N SER A 17 1.89 -26.97 -12.82
CA SER A 17 0.57 -26.34 -12.95
C SER A 17 0.66 -24.90 -13.44
N THR A 18 1.69 -24.18 -13.02
CA THR A 18 1.95 -22.80 -13.46
C THR A 18 2.24 -22.75 -14.95
N LEU A 19 3.12 -23.61 -15.46
CA LEU A 19 3.46 -23.66 -16.88
C LEU A 19 2.25 -24.06 -17.75
N ARG A 20 1.45 -25.03 -17.31
CA ARG A 20 0.20 -25.38 -18.01
C ARG A 20 -0.78 -24.20 -18.09
N ALA A 21 -0.93 -23.47 -17.00
CA ALA A 21 -1.78 -22.28 -16.98
C ALA A 21 -1.27 -21.16 -17.91
N LEU A 22 0.04 -20.96 -17.98
CA LEU A 22 0.66 -20.03 -18.90
C LEU A 22 0.42 -20.42 -20.36
N GLU A 23 0.66 -21.70 -20.74
CA GLU A 23 0.40 -22.22 -22.07
C GLU A 23 -1.06 -21.99 -22.48
N GLN A 24 -2.01 -22.35 -21.61
CA GLN A 24 -3.44 -22.14 -21.88
C GLN A 24 -3.78 -20.66 -22.08
N ALA A 25 -3.23 -19.78 -21.25
CA ALA A 25 -3.46 -18.33 -21.39
C ALA A 25 -2.85 -17.79 -22.70
N GLN A 26 -1.68 -18.27 -23.10
CA GLN A 26 -1.04 -17.90 -24.38
C GLN A 26 -1.81 -18.44 -25.58
N GLU A 27 -2.35 -19.66 -25.53
CA GLU A 27 -3.21 -20.21 -26.58
C GLU A 27 -4.51 -19.41 -26.77
N LEU A 28 -5.11 -18.93 -25.66
CA LEU A 28 -6.38 -18.21 -25.69
C LEU A 28 -6.25 -16.72 -26.02
N LEU A 29 -5.16 -16.08 -25.63
CA LEU A 29 -5.02 -14.63 -25.62
C LEU A 29 -3.75 -14.12 -26.33
N GLY A 30 -2.82 -15.02 -26.69
CA GLY A 30 -1.50 -14.61 -27.18
C GLY A 30 -1.50 -13.92 -28.56
N ASP A 31 -2.60 -14.00 -29.32
CA ASP A 31 -2.80 -13.24 -30.55
C ASP A 31 -3.36 -11.81 -30.29
N ILE A 32 -3.80 -11.54 -29.05
CA ILE A 32 -4.41 -10.27 -28.65
C ILE A 32 -3.53 -9.54 -27.63
N LEU A 33 -2.90 -10.29 -26.70
CA LEU A 33 -2.17 -9.78 -25.56
C LEU A 33 -0.78 -10.43 -25.44
N ASP A 34 0.18 -9.68 -24.91
CA ASP A 34 1.49 -10.20 -24.51
C ASP A 34 1.38 -10.89 -23.14
N VAL A 35 1.15 -12.20 -23.15
CA VAL A 35 0.94 -13.01 -21.93
C VAL A 35 2.27 -13.43 -21.35
N LYS A 36 2.61 -12.94 -20.16
CA LYS A 36 3.86 -13.19 -19.44
C LYS A 36 3.59 -13.83 -18.08
N LEU A 37 4.48 -14.73 -17.68
CA LEU A 37 4.53 -15.23 -16.32
C LEU A 37 5.11 -14.13 -15.42
N LYS A 38 4.41 -13.82 -14.34
CA LYS A 38 4.88 -12.91 -13.27
C LYS A 38 4.80 -13.64 -11.93
N GLY A 39 5.83 -13.52 -11.14
CA GLY A 39 5.89 -14.11 -9.81
C GLY A 39 5.24 -13.23 -8.75
N VAL A 40 5.78 -13.26 -7.53
CA VAL A 40 5.32 -12.42 -6.41
C VAL A 40 5.83 -10.99 -6.63
N ASP A 41 4.93 -10.11 -7.02
CA ASP A 41 5.20 -8.70 -7.31
C ASP A 41 4.54 -7.74 -6.31
N ARG A 42 3.67 -8.26 -5.42
CA ARG A 42 2.98 -7.47 -4.39
C ARG A 42 3.38 -7.96 -3.01
N VAL A 43 4.21 -7.17 -2.36
CA VAL A 43 4.64 -7.43 -0.98
C VAL A 43 4.05 -6.36 -0.09
N SER A 44 3.15 -6.75 0.80
CA SER A 44 2.49 -5.85 1.73
C SER A 44 2.33 -6.50 3.11
N PHE A 45 2.59 -5.73 4.14
CA PHE A 45 2.54 -6.19 5.52
C PHE A 45 1.32 -5.57 6.23
N HIS A 46 0.46 -6.41 6.77
CA HIS A 46 -0.80 -6.05 7.43
C HIS A 46 -0.86 -6.73 8.80
N LEU A 47 0.14 -6.46 9.66
CA LEU A 47 0.28 -7.21 10.92
C LEU A 47 -0.92 -7.02 11.82
N MET A 48 -1.39 -5.77 11.98
CA MET A 48 -2.51 -5.47 12.87
C MET A 48 -3.82 -6.04 12.34
N ALA A 49 -4.06 -6.00 11.02
CA ALA A 49 -5.24 -6.63 10.41
C ALA A 49 -5.29 -8.13 10.72
N VAL A 50 -4.18 -8.85 10.50
CA VAL A 50 -4.07 -10.29 10.82
C VAL A 50 -4.29 -10.54 12.33
N TYR A 51 -3.73 -9.70 13.19
CA TYR A 51 -3.93 -9.85 14.63
C TYR A 51 -5.39 -9.60 15.04
N CYS A 52 -6.03 -8.58 14.45
CA CYS A 52 -7.45 -8.32 14.67
C CYS A 52 -8.35 -9.45 14.17
N ASP A 53 -8.01 -10.09 13.05
CA ASP A 53 -8.75 -11.25 12.54
C ASP A 53 -8.65 -12.46 13.49
N LEU A 54 -7.50 -12.65 14.13
CA LEU A 54 -7.29 -13.74 15.09
C LEU A 54 -7.89 -13.47 16.47
N ARG A 55 -7.88 -12.22 16.90
CA ARG A 55 -8.18 -11.84 18.30
C ARG A 55 -9.48 -11.09 18.48
N GLY A 56 -9.95 -10.39 17.43
CA GLY A 56 -11.03 -9.44 17.46
C GLY A 56 -10.54 -8.02 17.80
N LEU A 57 -10.95 -7.02 17.00
CA LEU A 57 -10.49 -5.64 17.11
C LEU A 57 -10.70 -5.04 18.52
N GLU A 58 -11.89 -5.26 19.11
CA GLU A 58 -12.21 -4.76 20.44
C GLU A 58 -11.22 -5.30 21.50
N GLN A 59 -10.96 -6.61 21.44
CA GLN A 59 -10.04 -7.24 22.40
C GLN A 59 -8.61 -6.75 22.21
N VAL A 60 -8.16 -6.54 20.98
CA VAL A 60 -6.84 -5.97 20.68
C VAL A 60 -6.67 -4.59 21.33
N MET A 61 -7.73 -3.75 21.26
CA MET A 61 -7.71 -2.42 21.89
C MET A 61 -7.56 -2.51 23.42
N TRP A 62 -8.23 -3.48 24.07
CA TRP A 62 -8.05 -3.74 25.49
C TRP A 62 -6.68 -4.30 25.81
N ASP A 63 -6.20 -5.28 25.03
CA ASP A 63 -4.91 -5.95 25.27
C ASP A 63 -3.74 -4.95 25.24
N MET A 64 -3.77 -3.92 24.38
CA MET A 64 -2.75 -2.88 24.37
C MET A 64 -2.60 -2.13 25.72
N CYS A 65 -3.66 -2.10 26.53
CA CYS A 65 -3.65 -1.47 27.86
C CYS A 65 -3.45 -2.48 28.96
N ASP A 66 -4.13 -3.63 28.89
CA ASP A 66 -4.24 -4.60 29.98
C ASP A 66 -3.14 -5.66 29.94
N ASP A 67 -2.68 -6.04 28.74
CA ASP A 67 -1.61 -7.03 28.53
C ASP A 67 -0.72 -6.67 27.33
N PRO A 68 0.01 -5.53 27.39
CA PRO A 68 0.89 -5.10 26.31
C PRO A 68 1.97 -6.14 25.96
N GLY A 69 2.38 -6.95 26.92
CA GLY A 69 3.35 -8.03 26.72
C GLY A 69 2.85 -9.08 25.74
N PHE A 70 1.57 -9.45 25.85
CA PHE A 70 0.95 -10.39 24.91
C PHE A 70 0.83 -9.80 23.50
N VAL A 71 0.51 -8.50 23.38
CA VAL A 71 0.49 -7.84 22.06
C VAL A 71 1.87 -7.90 21.41
N HIS A 72 2.92 -7.59 22.15
CA HIS A 72 4.30 -7.69 21.66
C HIS A 72 4.69 -9.12 21.26
N GLU A 73 4.27 -10.14 22.02
CA GLU A 73 4.50 -11.55 21.67
C GLU A 73 3.80 -11.90 20.35
N ALA A 74 2.54 -11.49 20.18
CA ALA A 74 1.78 -11.72 18.96
C ALA A 74 2.38 -11.01 17.75
N MET A 75 2.73 -9.73 17.89
CA MET A 75 3.36 -8.96 16.80
C MET A 75 4.73 -9.53 16.41
N SER A 76 5.53 -9.95 17.39
CA SER A 76 6.83 -10.60 17.13
C SER A 76 6.64 -11.93 16.39
N PHE A 77 5.63 -12.71 16.74
CA PHE A 77 5.29 -13.93 16.01
C PHE A 77 4.89 -13.64 14.56
N LEU A 78 4.02 -12.66 14.33
CA LEU A 78 3.60 -12.27 12.98
C LEU A 78 4.78 -11.73 12.15
N GLU A 79 5.62 -10.87 12.73
CA GLU A 79 6.85 -10.38 12.07
C GLU A 79 7.73 -11.54 11.62
N GLN A 80 7.99 -12.51 12.49
CA GLN A 80 8.81 -13.68 12.16
C GLN A 80 8.17 -14.52 11.05
N GLY A 81 6.84 -14.69 11.08
CA GLY A 81 6.09 -15.39 10.05
C GLY A 81 6.21 -14.73 8.67
N TYR A 82 6.04 -13.41 8.59
CA TYR A 82 6.24 -12.65 7.35
C TYR A 82 7.70 -12.69 6.88
N ARG A 83 8.66 -12.55 7.79
CA ARG A 83 10.09 -12.66 7.46
C ARG A 83 10.41 -14.03 6.84
N SER A 84 9.97 -15.11 7.48
CA SER A 84 10.13 -16.47 6.97
C SER A 84 9.48 -16.66 5.59
N MET A 85 8.31 -16.05 5.37
CA MET A 85 7.64 -16.09 4.06
C MET A 85 8.47 -15.40 2.97
N ILE A 86 9.01 -14.22 3.25
CA ILE A 86 9.88 -13.50 2.29
C ILE A 86 11.16 -14.29 2.00
N GLU A 87 11.79 -14.87 3.02
CA GLU A 87 12.97 -15.72 2.86
C GLU A 87 12.68 -16.91 1.92
N GLN A 88 11.53 -17.57 2.08
CA GLN A 88 11.09 -18.65 1.19
C GLN A 88 10.83 -18.15 -0.25
N TYR A 89 10.26 -16.97 -0.44
CA TYR A 89 10.11 -16.39 -1.78
C TYR A 89 11.45 -16.15 -2.46
N VAL A 90 12.46 -15.69 -1.72
CA VAL A 90 13.84 -15.51 -2.24
C VAL A 90 14.50 -16.85 -2.55
N GLU A 91 14.39 -17.83 -1.66
CA GLU A 91 14.98 -19.17 -1.84
C GLU A 91 14.39 -19.88 -3.07
N LEU A 92 13.09 -19.81 -3.24
CA LEU A 92 12.34 -20.42 -4.35
C LEU A 92 12.38 -19.57 -5.64
N ASN A 93 13.08 -18.43 -5.63
CA ASN A 93 13.17 -17.50 -6.76
C ASN A 93 11.80 -17.07 -7.31
N LEU A 94 10.88 -16.69 -6.42
CA LEU A 94 9.51 -16.33 -6.76
C LEU A 94 9.26 -14.84 -6.87
N LEU A 95 10.19 -13.97 -6.44
CA LEU A 95 10.01 -12.53 -6.53
C LEU A 95 10.09 -12.05 -7.98
N SER A 96 9.27 -11.06 -8.31
CA SER A 96 9.30 -10.38 -9.61
C SER A 96 9.43 -8.88 -9.44
N LEU A 97 10.04 -8.21 -10.41
CA LEU A 97 10.10 -6.76 -10.46
C LEU A 97 8.69 -6.17 -10.49
N ASN A 98 8.54 -5.02 -9.87
CA ASN A 98 7.26 -4.36 -9.67
C ASN A 98 7.36 -2.82 -9.81
N ASN A 99 8.38 -2.35 -10.55
CA ASN A 99 8.58 -0.93 -10.87
C ASN A 99 7.90 -0.51 -12.19
N ASP A 100 6.73 -1.05 -12.43
CA ASP A 100 5.88 -0.90 -13.61
C ASP A 100 4.45 -0.50 -13.21
N GLU A 101 3.44 -0.95 -13.97
CA GLU A 101 2.01 -0.76 -13.68
C GLU A 101 1.50 -1.56 -12.48
N THR A 102 2.35 -2.30 -11.79
CA THR A 102 1.96 -3.06 -10.59
C THR A 102 1.44 -2.12 -9.50
N HIS A 103 0.28 -2.47 -8.96
CA HIS A 103 -0.30 -1.76 -7.84
C HIS A 103 0.39 -2.09 -6.52
N HIS A 104 0.74 -1.04 -5.77
CA HIS A 104 1.37 -1.16 -4.45
C HIS A 104 0.46 -0.61 -3.37
N SER A 105 0.40 -1.32 -2.23
CA SER A 105 -0.35 -0.88 -1.05
C SER A 105 -1.79 -0.54 -1.39
N SER A 106 -2.23 0.60 -0.91
CA SER A 106 -3.56 1.16 -1.11
C SER A 106 -3.74 1.83 -2.49
N GLY A 107 -2.98 1.43 -3.51
CA GLY A 107 -3.25 1.75 -4.90
C GLY A 107 -2.32 2.77 -5.56
N GLY A 108 -1.05 2.81 -5.29
CA GLY A 108 -0.07 3.51 -6.15
C GLY A 108 0.45 2.59 -7.26
N LEU A 109 0.99 3.13 -8.34
CA LEU A 109 1.70 2.38 -9.37
C LEU A 109 3.20 2.35 -9.07
N GLY A 110 3.87 1.27 -9.50
CA GLY A 110 5.28 1.00 -9.21
C GLY A 110 6.30 1.83 -9.96
N TYR A 111 5.89 2.58 -10.98
CA TYR A 111 6.80 3.29 -11.86
C TYR A 111 7.86 4.11 -11.12
N THR A 112 9.13 3.79 -11.39
CA THR A 112 10.30 4.50 -10.86
C THR A 112 11.54 4.15 -11.69
N THR A 113 12.50 5.06 -11.72
CA THR A 113 13.84 4.82 -12.27
C THR A 113 14.86 4.44 -11.19
N GLU A 114 14.46 4.40 -9.92
CA GLU A 114 15.33 4.05 -8.79
C GLU A 114 15.40 2.53 -8.55
N LEU A 115 14.51 1.78 -9.18
CA LEU A 115 14.44 0.32 -9.15
C LEU A 115 14.39 -0.24 -10.57
N PRO A 116 14.90 -1.45 -10.78
CA PRO A 116 15.72 -2.23 -9.84
C PRO A 116 17.07 -1.58 -9.58
N LYS A 117 17.80 -2.07 -8.59
CA LYS A 117 19.18 -1.59 -8.34
C LYS A 117 20.10 -1.90 -9.53
N PRO A 118 21.16 -1.09 -9.76
CA PRO A 118 22.04 -1.26 -10.94
C PRO A 118 22.70 -2.64 -11.06
N ASP A 119 22.84 -3.35 -9.94
CA ASP A 119 23.41 -4.69 -9.85
C ASP A 119 22.36 -5.81 -9.78
N CYS A 120 21.11 -5.52 -10.19
CA CYS A 120 20.03 -6.49 -10.19
C CYS A 120 20.31 -7.63 -11.17
N ASP A 121 20.14 -8.84 -10.67
CA ASP A 121 20.03 -10.03 -11.52
C ASP A 121 18.53 -10.23 -11.86
N PHE A 122 18.17 -10.02 -13.12
CA PHE A 122 16.79 -10.13 -13.58
C PHE A 122 16.22 -11.56 -13.50
N GLU A 123 17.10 -12.57 -13.43
CA GLU A 123 16.71 -13.97 -13.21
C GLU A 123 16.55 -14.30 -11.73
N ARG A 124 17.01 -13.41 -10.83
CA ARG A 124 16.94 -13.61 -9.37
C ARG A 124 16.73 -12.31 -8.63
N VAL A 125 15.50 -11.83 -8.66
CA VAL A 125 15.08 -10.57 -8.04
C VAL A 125 15.20 -10.63 -6.51
N ARG A 126 15.77 -9.57 -5.93
CA ARG A 126 15.98 -9.44 -4.47
C ARG A 126 14.97 -8.45 -3.88
N PRO A 127 14.69 -8.50 -2.58
CA PRO A 127 13.86 -7.49 -1.91
C PRO A 127 14.32 -6.04 -2.17
N CYS A 128 15.63 -5.77 -2.22
CA CYS A 128 16.17 -4.45 -2.50
C CYS A 128 15.92 -3.95 -3.93
N ASP A 129 15.46 -4.81 -4.84
CA ASP A 129 15.16 -4.48 -6.23
C ASP A 129 13.68 -4.14 -6.46
N ILE A 130 12.83 -4.26 -5.43
CA ILE A 130 11.38 -4.10 -5.52
C ILE A 130 10.81 -3.15 -4.46
N TRP A 131 9.57 -2.72 -4.71
CA TRP A 131 8.74 -2.04 -3.73
C TRP A 131 8.14 -3.03 -2.73
N ALA A 132 7.96 -2.56 -1.50
CA ALA A 132 7.04 -3.15 -0.53
C ALA A 132 6.17 -2.06 0.12
N SER A 133 5.20 -2.50 0.93
CA SER A 133 4.33 -1.58 1.64
C SER A 133 3.87 -2.17 2.98
N ALA A 134 3.40 -1.30 3.86
CA ALA A 134 2.71 -1.69 5.08
C ALA A 134 1.57 -0.71 5.38
N GLU A 135 0.64 -1.16 6.20
CA GLU A 135 -0.46 -0.33 6.68
C GLU A 135 -1.08 -0.91 7.95
N SER A 136 -1.70 -0.06 8.75
CA SER A 136 -2.38 -0.45 9.98
C SER A 136 -3.57 0.46 10.26
N GLN A 137 -4.57 0.39 9.39
CA GLN A 137 -5.78 1.23 9.47
C GLN A 137 -6.60 0.97 10.74
N GLU A 138 -6.50 -0.21 11.35
CA GLU A 138 -7.10 -0.57 12.63
C GLU A 138 -6.61 0.37 13.76
N MET A 139 -5.41 0.94 13.59
CA MET A 139 -4.78 1.87 14.52
C MET A 139 -5.19 3.33 14.30
N ALA A 140 -6.18 3.62 13.43
CA ALA A 140 -6.56 4.99 13.04
C ALA A 140 -6.81 5.91 14.25
N GLN A 141 -7.51 5.43 15.27
CA GLN A 141 -7.86 6.18 16.49
C GLN A 141 -6.85 6.02 17.63
N VAL A 142 -5.80 5.20 17.45
CA VAL A 142 -4.78 4.96 18.47
C VAL A 142 -3.73 6.07 18.41
N SER A 143 -3.19 6.43 19.57
CA SER A 143 -2.17 7.49 19.67
C SER A 143 -0.95 7.19 18.80
N PRO A 144 -0.25 8.21 18.26
CA PRO A 144 0.95 7.99 17.46
C PRO A 144 2.01 7.13 18.14
N ALA A 145 2.24 7.32 19.44
CA ALA A 145 3.22 6.56 20.20
C ALA A 145 2.84 5.08 20.33
N MET A 146 1.57 4.78 20.66
CA MET A 146 1.10 3.39 20.74
C MET A 146 1.06 2.72 19.36
N HIS A 147 0.67 3.43 18.31
CA HIS A 147 0.74 2.90 16.95
C HIS A 147 2.17 2.52 16.59
N TYR A 148 3.13 3.40 16.88
CA TYR A 148 4.55 3.10 16.67
C TYR A 148 4.99 1.87 17.46
N GLU A 149 4.76 1.86 18.76
CA GLU A 149 5.20 0.83 19.69
C GLU A 149 4.66 -0.56 19.33
N PHE A 150 3.35 -0.65 19.11
CA PHE A 150 2.70 -1.95 18.93
C PHE A 150 2.71 -2.47 17.49
N VAL A 151 2.93 -1.63 16.49
CA VAL A 151 2.82 -2.04 15.09
C VAL A 151 3.95 -1.54 14.22
N MET A 152 4.12 -0.20 14.08
CA MET A 152 5.02 0.37 13.07
C MET A 152 6.47 -0.05 13.26
N GLU A 153 6.92 -0.29 14.49
CA GLU A 153 8.27 -0.75 14.78
C GLU A 153 8.54 -2.14 14.17
N TYR A 154 7.55 -3.03 14.17
CA TYR A 154 7.62 -4.35 13.54
C TYR A 154 7.56 -4.23 12.02
N GLU A 155 6.63 -3.44 11.48
CA GLU A 155 6.51 -3.19 10.05
C GLU A 155 7.76 -2.51 9.48
N LYS A 156 8.36 -1.59 10.20
CA LYS A 156 9.63 -0.92 9.85
C LYS A 156 10.77 -1.93 9.64
N ARG A 157 10.87 -2.96 10.52
CA ARG A 157 11.88 -4.02 10.37
C ARG A 157 11.61 -4.90 9.16
N LEU A 158 10.34 -5.18 8.84
CA LEU A 158 9.95 -5.94 7.66
C LEU A 158 10.20 -5.16 6.37
N LEU A 159 9.96 -3.86 6.37
CA LEU A 159 10.18 -2.97 5.23
C LEU A 159 11.66 -2.69 4.95
N GLY A 160 12.53 -2.81 5.96
CA GLY A 160 13.95 -2.46 5.87
C GLY A 160 14.72 -3.07 4.70
N PRO A 161 14.51 -4.34 4.32
CA PRO A 161 15.21 -4.97 3.19
C PRO A 161 14.80 -4.47 1.80
N PHE A 162 13.66 -3.78 1.66
CA PHE A 162 13.11 -3.42 0.36
C PHE A 162 13.70 -2.13 -0.20
N GLY A 163 13.75 -2.06 -1.53
CA GLY A 163 14.38 -0.96 -2.26
C GLY A 163 13.65 0.36 -2.14
N LEU A 164 12.33 0.35 -2.18
CA LEU A 164 11.45 1.48 -1.88
C LEU A 164 10.21 0.99 -1.12
N ASN A 165 9.63 1.88 -0.31
CA ASN A 165 8.50 1.53 0.53
C ASN A 165 7.34 2.53 0.42
N GLY A 166 6.12 1.99 0.55
CA GLY A 166 4.89 2.75 0.77
C GLY A 166 4.34 2.50 2.18
N TYR A 167 3.63 3.48 2.75
CA TYR A 167 2.95 3.31 4.03
C TYR A 167 1.57 3.96 4.05
N GLY A 168 0.64 3.24 4.68
CA GLY A 168 -0.70 3.71 5.00
C GLY A 168 -1.77 3.33 3.99
N CYS A 169 -3.03 3.43 4.44
CA CYS A 169 -4.24 3.10 3.70
C CYS A 169 -5.34 4.14 3.95
N CYS A 170 -6.30 3.83 4.84
CA CYS A 170 -7.45 4.66 5.14
C CYS A 170 -7.30 5.47 6.42
N GLU A 171 -6.29 5.18 7.24
CA GLU A 171 -6.02 5.89 8.49
C GLU A 171 -5.53 7.32 8.27
N ASP A 172 -5.87 8.20 9.20
CA ASP A 172 -5.30 9.54 9.27
C ASP A 172 -3.87 9.49 9.82
N LEU A 173 -2.89 9.74 8.95
CA LEU A 173 -1.47 9.77 9.29
C LEU A 173 -0.96 11.16 9.69
N THR A 174 -1.78 12.20 9.71
CA THR A 174 -1.34 13.59 9.96
C THR A 174 -0.44 13.72 11.19
N ARG A 175 -0.85 13.10 12.31
CA ARG A 175 -0.11 13.14 13.58
C ARG A 175 0.98 12.07 13.71
N LYS A 176 1.06 11.16 12.75
CA LYS A 176 1.95 9.98 12.74
C LYS A 176 3.11 10.11 11.75
N LEU A 177 3.13 11.20 10.97
CA LEU A 177 4.10 11.40 9.88
C LEU A 177 5.56 11.31 10.33
N ASP A 178 5.91 11.71 11.57
CA ASP A 178 7.29 11.61 12.04
C ASP A 178 7.75 10.15 12.10
N TYR A 179 6.89 9.25 12.56
CA TYR A 179 7.18 7.82 12.60
C TYR A 179 7.19 7.20 11.21
N VAL A 180 6.25 7.62 10.34
CA VAL A 180 6.18 7.12 8.95
C VAL A 180 7.43 7.52 8.17
N MET A 181 7.87 8.78 8.30
CA MET A 181 9.07 9.28 7.61
C MET A 181 10.38 8.64 8.11
N ASP A 182 10.37 7.98 9.27
CA ASP A 182 11.51 7.24 9.81
C ASP A 182 11.59 5.78 9.30
N ILE A 183 10.62 5.35 8.47
CA ILE A 183 10.67 4.04 7.82
C ILE A 183 11.78 4.04 6.75
N PRO A 184 12.65 3.01 6.72
CA PRO A 184 13.69 2.91 5.71
C PRO A 184 13.13 2.95 4.29
N ASN A 185 13.78 3.70 3.39
CA ASN A 185 13.42 3.80 1.98
C ASN A 185 11.95 4.18 1.72
N ILE A 186 11.29 4.84 2.68
CA ILE A 186 9.91 5.32 2.48
C ILE A 186 9.88 6.32 1.33
N ARG A 187 8.98 6.12 0.38
CA ARG A 187 8.81 7.00 -0.75
C ARG A 187 7.36 7.43 -0.95
N ARG A 188 6.41 6.54 -0.71
CA ARG A 188 4.98 6.80 -0.86
C ARG A 188 4.30 6.84 0.49
N ILE A 189 3.53 7.90 0.76
CA ILE A 189 2.76 8.04 1.99
C ILE A 189 1.29 8.28 1.62
N SER A 190 0.41 7.40 2.11
CA SER A 190 -1.02 7.49 1.85
C SER A 190 -1.64 8.64 2.65
N ILE A 191 -2.38 9.50 1.95
CA ILE A 191 -3.10 10.63 2.55
C ILE A 191 -4.58 10.36 2.37
N SER A 192 -5.23 9.92 3.45
CA SER A 192 -6.64 9.57 3.45
C SER A 192 -7.55 10.80 3.37
N PRO A 193 -8.85 10.64 3.05
CA PRO A 193 -9.80 11.75 3.05
C PRO A 193 -9.95 12.44 4.41
N TRP A 194 -9.55 11.77 5.49
CA TRP A 194 -9.65 12.22 6.88
C TRP A 194 -8.42 12.99 7.37
N ALA A 195 -7.33 12.96 6.60
CA ALA A 195 -6.08 13.61 6.94
C ALA A 195 -6.18 15.14 6.75
N ASP A 196 -5.41 15.89 7.53
CA ASP A 196 -5.17 17.30 7.29
C ASP A 196 -4.23 17.47 6.08
N VAL A 197 -4.86 17.70 4.91
CA VAL A 197 -4.19 17.78 3.60
C VAL A 197 -3.08 18.81 3.61
N GLU A 198 -3.34 20.01 4.19
CA GLU A 198 -2.40 21.11 4.22
C GLU A 198 -1.22 20.82 5.17
N ALA A 199 -1.49 20.30 6.37
CA ALA A 199 -0.45 19.90 7.31
C ALA A 199 0.44 18.80 6.72
N CYS A 200 -0.14 17.81 6.04
CA CYS A 200 0.61 16.77 5.35
C CYS A 200 1.47 17.34 4.21
N ALA A 201 0.93 18.22 3.38
CA ALA A 201 1.66 18.84 2.27
C ALA A 201 2.90 19.60 2.75
N LYS A 202 2.76 20.41 3.80
CA LYS A 202 3.87 21.15 4.42
C LYS A 202 5.01 20.25 4.93
N ARG A 203 4.69 19.02 5.32
CA ARG A 203 5.65 18.04 5.83
C ARG A 203 6.32 17.22 4.73
N LEU A 204 5.56 16.77 3.75
CA LEU A 204 6.03 15.85 2.71
C LEU A 204 6.77 16.57 1.59
N LYS A 205 6.24 17.70 1.11
CA LYS A 205 6.80 18.46 -0.01
C LYS A 205 7.15 17.54 -1.21
N ASP A 206 8.25 17.80 -1.88
CA ASP A 206 8.77 17.05 -3.04
C ASP A 206 9.60 15.81 -2.67
N ARG A 207 9.79 15.55 -1.38
CA ARG A 207 10.63 14.43 -0.91
C ARG A 207 9.94 13.09 -0.95
N TYR A 208 8.60 13.07 -0.95
CA TYR A 208 7.77 11.87 -0.91
C TYR A 208 6.67 11.97 -1.93
N ILE A 209 6.16 10.82 -2.37
CA ILE A 209 4.91 10.76 -3.13
C ILE A 209 3.77 11.00 -2.15
N TYR A 210 3.08 12.12 -2.33
CA TYR A 210 1.85 12.48 -1.65
C TYR A 210 0.70 11.69 -2.30
N SER A 211 0.44 10.49 -1.78
CA SER A 211 -0.54 9.56 -2.35
C SER A 211 -1.93 9.87 -1.83
N TRP A 212 -2.59 10.85 -2.47
CA TRP A 212 -3.88 11.34 -2.03
C TRP A 212 -5.02 10.41 -2.41
N LYS A 213 -5.90 10.16 -1.44
CA LYS A 213 -7.11 9.35 -1.57
C LYS A 213 -8.33 10.27 -1.43
N PRO A 214 -8.92 10.76 -2.55
CA PRO A 214 -10.14 11.54 -2.51
C PRO A 214 -11.30 10.78 -1.87
N ASP A 215 -12.22 11.54 -1.26
CA ASP A 215 -13.41 10.99 -0.61
C ASP A 215 -14.34 10.29 -1.64
N PRO A 216 -14.53 8.97 -1.55
CA PRO A 216 -15.36 8.21 -2.48
C PRO A 216 -16.86 8.51 -2.33
N SER A 217 -17.28 9.13 -1.24
CA SER A 217 -18.69 9.51 -1.01
C SER A 217 -19.21 10.48 -2.07
N HIS A 218 -18.34 11.15 -2.80
CA HIS A 218 -18.73 12.00 -3.93
C HIS A 218 -19.34 11.23 -5.12
N LEU A 219 -19.20 9.89 -5.15
CA LEU A 219 -19.80 9.02 -6.18
C LEU A 219 -21.20 8.53 -5.81
N VAL A 220 -21.69 8.80 -4.60
CA VAL A 220 -23.00 8.34 -4.12
C VAL A 220 -23.92 9.50 -3.80
N GLY A 221 -25.23 9.23 -3.71
CA GLY A 221 -26.23 10.25 -3.47
C GLY A 221 -26.34 11.28 -4.59
N GLU A 222 -26.38 12.55 -4.24
CA GLU A 222 -26.39 13.66 -5.21
C GLU A 222 -25.00 13.86 -5.81
N PHE A 223 -24.84 13.37 -7.05
CA PHE A 223 -23.59 13.54 -7.80
C PHE A 223 -23.46 14.98 -8.30
N ASN A 224 -22.46 15.70 -7.80
CA ASN A 224 -22.25 17.11 -8.11
C ASN A 224 -20.83 17.33 -8.71
N PRO A 225 -20.70 17.45 -10.05
CA PRO A 225 -19.41 17.66 -10.72
C PRO A 225 -18.65 18.91 -10.22
N GLN A 226 -19.36 20.00 -9.92
CA GLN A 226 -18.69 21.23 -9.47
C GLN A 226 -18.10 21.06 -8.07
N ARG A 227 -18.82 20.38 -7.15
CA ARG A 227 -18.30 20.07 -5.82
C ARG A 227 -17.05 19.20 -5.88
N ILE A 228 -17.02 18.22 -6.80
CA ILE A 228 -15.85 17.36 -7.03
C ILE A 228 -14.69 18.21 -7.53
N ARG A 229 -14.91 19.08 -8.51
CA ARG A 229 -13.89 19.98 -9.07
C ARG A 229 -13.30 20.89 -7.99
N ASP A 230 -14.14 21.53 -7.19
CA ASP A 230 -13.72 22.43 -6.12
C ASP A 230 -12.91 21.69 -5.04
N TYR A 231 -13.28 20.45 -4.74
CA TYR A 231 -12.59 19.59 -3.77
C TYR A 231 -11.18 19.20 -4.28
N ILE A 232 -11.08 18.76 -5.53
CA ILE A 232 -9.81 18.41 -6.16
C ILE A 232 -8.92 19.66 -6.26
N GLN A 233 -9.46 20.78 -6.76
CA GLN A 233 -8.71 22.02 -6.94
C GLN A 233 -8.13 22.52 -5.63
N ARG A 234 -8.91 22.54 -4.54
CA ARG A 234 -8.43 22.93 -3.20
C ARG A 234 -7.24 22.08 -2.75
N THR A 235 -7.27 20.78 -3.02
CA THR A 235 -6.15 19.90 -2.66
C THR A 235 -4.92 20.20 -3.52
N LEU A 236 -5.09 20.39 -4.83
CA LEU A 236 -4.00 20.72 -5.73
C LEU A 236 -3.35 22.08 -5.38
N ASP A 237 -4.15 23.07 -4.96
CA ASP A 237 -3.65 24.39 -4.56
C ASP A 237 -2.71 24.30 -3.34
N VAL A 238 -3.00 23.44 -2.38
CA VAL A 238 -2.16 23.28 -1.18
C VAL A 238 -1.00 22.29 -1.36
N THR A 239 -1.04 21.48 -2.40
CA THR A 239 0.00 20.48 -2.71
C THR A 239 0.91 20.88 -3.86
N GLY A 240 0.92 22.16 -4.26
CA GLY A 240 1.70 22.66 -5.41
C GLY A 240 3.20 22.36 -5.35
N ASP A 241 3.78 22.22 -4.14
CA ASP A 241 5.18 21.84 -3.91
C ASP A 241 5.37 20.33 -3.68
N CYS A 242 4.35 19.50 -3.92
CA CYS A 242 4.38 18.06 -3.65
C CYS A 242 4.42 17.25 -4.95
N VAL A 243 4.97 16.04 -4.86
CA VAL A 243 4.79 15.00 -5.89
C VAL A 243 3.49 14.27 -5.60
N VAL A 244 2.43 14.63 -6.30
CA VAL A 244 1.08 14.13 -6.03
C VAL A 244 0.70 12.99 -6.95
N GLU A 245 0.21 11.89 -6.40
CA GLU A 245 -0.64 10.93 -7.11
C GLU A 245 -2.06 10.99 -6.51
N MET A 246 -3.07 10.86 -7.37
CA MET A 246 -4.48 10.89 -6.97
C MET A 246 -5.13 9.57 -7.29
N ILE A 247 -5.68 8.90 -6.28
CA ILE A 247 -6.24 7.56 -6.42
C ILE A 247 -7.60 7.52 -5.74
N LEU A 248 -8.67 7.47 -6.55
CA LEU A 248 -10.01 7.23 -6.04
C LEU A 248 -10.10 5.77 -5.59
N LYS A 249 -10.31 5.56 -4.31
CA LYS A 249 -10.35 4.24 -3.69
C LYS A 249 -11.53 4.09 -2.74
N ASP A 250 -11.69 2.89 -2.19
CA ASP A 250 -12.75 2.53 -1.25
C ASP A 250 -14.17 2.72 -1.81
N THR A 251 -14.30 2.61 -3.13
CA THR A 251 -15.58 2.75 -3.81
C THR A 251 -16.28 1.40 -3.84
N HIS A 252 -17.29 1.23 -3.00
CA HIS A 252 -18.08 0.00 -2.92
C HIS A 252 -19.31 0.03 -3.83
N THR A 253 -19.80 1.22 -4.17
CA THR A 253 -20.96 1.41 -5.02
C THR A 253 -20.92 2.76 -5.73
N CYS A 254 -21.50 2.82 -6.90
CA CYS A 254 -21.87 4.04 -7.61
C CYS A 254 -23.39 4.14 -7.81
N GLU A 255 -24.17 3.38 -7.04
CA GLU A 255 -25.65 3.33 -7.07
C GLU A 255 -26.21 2.98 -8.46
N ASN A 256 -25.56 2.05 -9.19
CA ASN A 256 -25.85 1.68 -10.58
C ASN A 256 -25.66 2.80 -11.61
N HIS A 257 -24.81 3.79 -11.30
CA HIS A 257 -24.43 4.90 -12.17
C HIS A 257 -22.94 4.83 -12.56
N PRO A 258 -22.51 3.85 -13.39
CA PRO A 258 -21.09 3.66 -13.74
C PRO A 258 -20.49 4.87 -14.45
N GLU A 259 -21.31 5.69 -15.14
CA GLU A 259 -20.90 6.95 -15.75
C GLU A 259 -20.27 7.94 -14.76
N ARG A 260 -20.59 7.84 -13.46
CA ARG A 260 -20.00 8.69 -12.42
C ARG A 260 -18.48 8.49 -12.29
N PHE A 261 -17.98 7.26 -12.54
CA PHE A 261 -16.53 7.01 -12.57
C PHE A 261 -15.87 7.74 -13.73
N THR A 262 -16.46 7.67 -14.91
CA THR A 262 -15.94 8.38 -16.09
C THR A 262 -15.92 9.88 -15.84
N MET A 263 -17.05 10.44 -15.39
CA MET A 263 -17.17 11.87 -15.08
C MET A 263 -16.19 12.31 -14.00
N TRP A 264 -15.99 11.51 -12.95
CA TRP A 264 -15.01 11.81 -11.89
C TRP A 264 -13.58 11.82 -12.47
N THR A 265 -13.26 10.83 -13.31
CA THR A 265 -11.94 10.72 -13.94
C THR A 265 -11.67 11.91 -14.87
N ASP A 266 -12.66 12.30 -15.69
CA ASP A 266 -12.57 13.47 -16.57
C ASP A 266 -12.32 14.75 -15.77
N ILE A 267 -13.07 14.96 -14.69
CA ILE A 267 -12.87 16.10 -13.78
C ILE A 267 -11.47 16.10 -13.18
N ALA A 268 -11.00 14.94 -12.71
CA ALA A 268 -9.67 14.80 -12.12
C ALA A 268 -8.57 15.13 -13.15
N GLN A 269 -8.67 14.59 -14.38
CA GLN A 269 -7.71 14.84 -15.46
C GLN A 269 -7.70 16.30 -15.89
N GLU A 270 -8.87 16.93 -16.04
CA GLU A 270 -8.98 18.36 -16.33
C GLU A 270 -8.35 19.22 -15.22
N SER A 271 -8.61 18.87 -13.97
CA SER A 271 -8.09 19.62 -12.82
C SER A 271 -6.57 19.55 -12.71
N VAL A 272 -5.93 18.43 -13.03
CA VAL A 272 -4.47 18.29 -12.97
C VAL A 272 -3.76 18.79 -14.22
N ALA A 273 -4.46 19.02 -15.35
CA ALA A 273 -3.86 19.44 -16.60
C ALA A 273 -2.98 20.71 -16.48
N PRO A 274 -3.36 21.76 -15.72
CA PRO A 274 -2.55 22.95 -15.54
C PRO A 274 -1.23 22.71 -14.77
N TYR A 275 -1.15 21.64 -13.96
CA TYR A 275 0.01 21.32 -13.13
C TYR A 275 0.98 20.33 -13.80
N ARG A 276 0.66 19.86 -15.02
CA ARG A 276 1.51 18.96 -15.82
C ARG A 276 2.68 19.72 -16.47
N ASN A 277 3.53 20.35 -15.68
CA ASN A 277 4.80 20.87 -16.16
C ASN A 277 5.84 19.74 -16.14
N TRP A 278 5.76 18.82 -17.09
CA TRP A 278 6.84 17.87 -17.37
C TRP A 278 7.82 18.54 -18.34
N SER A 279 8.84 19.16 -17.78
CA SER A 279 10.04 19.58 -18.53
C SER A 279 11.15 18.56 -18.35
#